data_540eedf88f0f510d4afb716724ca0e2e
#
_entry.id   540eedf88f0f510d4afb716724ca0e2e
#
_cell.length_a   1.000
_cell.length_b   1.000
_cell.length_c   1.000
_cell.angle_alpha   90.00
_cell.angle_beta   90.00
_cell.angle_gamma   90.00
#
_symmetry.space_group_name_H-M   'P 1'
#
loop_
_entity.id
_entity.type
_entity.pdbx_description
1 polymer ?
#
loop_
_entity_poly.entity_id
_entity_poly.type
_entity_poly.pdbx_seq_one_letter_code
_entity_poly.pdbx_strand_id
1 'polypeptide(L)'
;MNTGVVSMRYAKALLSYAKEQGAEDAIYGNMLQLMHTLQSVKELPVMLASPSLTATQRLSLLCSAVDSSPVYENFMRLVIKEEREALLIFIAHSYITLYRKEKNIVAVTLTTAVTADDALKEKVASMVGHGAEVEMLNVVDPSIIGGFICETDSRRLDASVKRQLRDINEQLIKQNRKLV
;
A
#
# COMPACT_ATOMS: atom_id res chain seq x y z
N MET A 1 -15.79 6.62 17.22
CA MET A 1 -15.89 5.21 16.79
C MET A 1 -14.50 4.73 16.39
N ASN A 2 -14.07 3.53 16.80
CA ASN A 2 -12.70 3.06 16.53
C ASN A 2 -12.62 2.54 15.08
N THR A 3 -12.35 3.43 14.13
CA THR A 3 -12.32 3.18 12.68
C THR A 3 -11.47 1.95 12.32
N GLY A 4 -10.30 1.79 12.96
CA GLY A 4 -9.40 0.67 12.68
C GLY A 4 -9.98 -0.70 13.05
N VAL A 5 -10.71 -0.81 14.17
CA VAL A 5 -11.31 -2.08 14.60
C VAL A 5 -12.45 -2.49 13.65
N VAL A 6 -13.24 -1.52 13.21
CA VAL A 6 -14.35 -1.78 12.26
C VAL A 6 -13.76 -2.21 10.91
N SER A 7 -12.83 -1.45 10.36
CA SER A 7 -12.18 -1.77 9.08
C SER A 7 -11.52 -3.15 9.09
N MET A 8 -10.83 -3.50 10.17
CA MET A 8 -10.22 -4.82 10.33
C MET A 8 -11.26 -5.96 10.36
N ARG A 9 -12.45 -5.72 10.96
CA ARG A 9 -13.54 -6.70 10.97
C ARG A 9 -14.10 -6.94 9.57
N TYR A 10 -14.35 -5.86 8.80
CA TYR A 10 -14.78 -5.97 7.41
C TYR A 10 -13.74 -6.67 6.53
N ALA A 11 -12.46 -6.33 6.70
CA ALA A 11 -11.37 -6.93 5.97
C ALA A 11 -11.24 -8.44 6.25
N LYS A 12 -11.35 -8.87 7.51
CA LYS A 12 -11.35 -10.29 7.87
C LYS A 12 -12.54 -11.04 7.27
N ALA A 13 -13.74 -10.45 7.34
CA ALA A 13 -14.93 -11.06 6.77
C ALA A 13 -14.80 -11.21 5.24
N LEU A 14 -14.28 -10.18 4.55
CA LEU A 14 -14.03 -10.24 3.12
C LEU A 14 -12.98 -11.30 2.76
N LEU A 15 -11.89 -11.41 3.53
CA LEU A 15 -10.86 -12.41 3.28
C LEU A 15 -11.40 -13.83 3.46
N SER A 16 -12.19 -14.08 4.51
CA SER A 16 -12.85 -15.38 4.70
C SER A 16 -13.81 -15.70 3.56
N TYR A 17 -14.64 -14.74 3.16
CA TYR A 17 -15.59 -14.91 2.05
C TYR A 17 -14.86 -15.14 0.70
N ALA A 18 -13.81 -14.38 0.43
CA ALA A 18 -13.00 -14.54 -0.78
C ALA A 18 -12.34 -15.91 -0.85
N LYS A 19 -11.87 -16.46 0.27
CA LYS A 19 -11.33 -17.82 0.37
C LYS A 19 -12.34 -18.91 0.07
N GLU A 20 -13.53 -18.80 0.64
CA GLU A 20 -14.63 -19.75 0.37
C GLU A 20 -14.98 -19.80 -1.10
N GLN A 21 -14.79 -18.69 -1.82
CA GLN A 21 -15.05 -18.58 -3.25
C GLN A 21 -13.81 -18.83 -4.13
N GLY A 22 -12.63 -19.04 -3.53
CA GLY A 22 -11.36 -19.19 -4.27
C GLY A 22 -10.94 -17.94 -5.05
N ALA A 23 -11.37 -16.75 -4.60
CA ALA A 23 -11.20 -15.47 -5.30
C ALA A 23 -10.29 -14.50 -4.55
N GLU A 24 -9.51 -14.98 -3.57
CA GLU A 24 -8.68 -14.14 -2.68
C GLU A 24 -7.66 -13.29 -3.45
N ASP A 25 -7.03 -13.87 -4.49
CA ASP A 25 -6.01 -13.19 -5.30
C ASP A 25 -6.65 -12.10 -6.18
N ALA A 26 -7.82 -12.39 -6.77
CA ALA A 26 -8.58 -11.41 -7.54
C ALA A 26 -9.05 -10.24 -6.66
N ILE A 27 -9.55 -10.52 -5.46
CA ILE A 27 -9.95 -9.48 -4.51
C ILE A 27 -8.75 -8.67 -4.03
N TYR A 28 -7.59 -9.28 -3.87
CA TYR A 28 -6.35 -8.56 -3.54
C TYR A 28 -6.01 -7.52 -4.62
N GLY A 29 -6.04 -7.91 -5.91
CA GLY A 29 -5.87 -6.99 -7.03
C GLY A 29 -6.91 -5.86 -7.03
N ASN A 30 -8.19 -6.20 -6.81
CA ASN A 30 -9.28 -5.22 -6.73
C ASN A 30 -9.07 -4.21 -5.58
N MET A 31 -8.59 -4.66 -4.41
CA MET A 31 -8.33 -3.77 -3.27
C MET A 31 -7.13 -2.86 -3.51
N LEU A 32 -6.10 -3.32 -4.22
CA LEU A 32 -4.98 -2.48 -4.66
C LEU A 32 -5.44 -1.40 -5.63
N GLN A 33 -6.22 -1.77 -6.65
CA GLN A 33 -6.78 -0.83 -7.63
C GLN A 33 -7.69 0.20 -6.95
N LEU A 34 -8.60 -0.26 -6.07
CA LEU A 34 -9.49 0.60 -5.31
C LEU A 34 -8.70 1.61 -4.46
N MET A 35 -7.69 1.15 -3.73
CA MET A 35 -6.86 2.00 -2.89
C MET A 35 -6.14 3.05 -3.73
N HIS A 36 -5.55 2.65 -4.87
CA HIS A 36 -4.90 3.57 -5.80
C HIS A 36 -5.88 4.60 -6.36
N THR A 37 -7.09 4.18 -6.76
CA THR A 37 -8.11 5.08 -7.31
C THR A 37 -8.60 6.07 -6.26
N LEU A 38 -8.85 5.63 -5.02
CA LEU A 38 -9.27 6.50 -3.92
C LEU A 38 -8.20 7.52 -3.52
N GLN A 39 -6.91 7.22 -3.73
CA GLN A 39 -5.80 8.14 -3.45
C GLN A 39 -5.56 9.10 -4.61
N SER A 40 -5.71 8.63 -5.85
CA SER A 40 -5.46 9.43 -7.07
C SER A 40 -6.58 10.40 -7.38
N VAL A 41 -7.84 9.99 -7.15
CA VAL A 41 -9.04 10.78 -7.44
C VAL A 41 -9.62 11.31 -6.13
N LYS A 42 -9.17 12.52 -5.73
CA LYS A 42 -9.58 13.13 -4.45
C LYS A 42 -11.07 13.41 -4.34
N GLU A 43 -11.75 13.59 -5.47
CA GLU A 43 -13.19 13.84 -5.55
C GLU A 43 -14.02 12.57 -5.26
N LEU A 44 -13.48 11.39 -5.54
CA LEU A 44 -14.21 10.12 -5.41
C LEU A 44 -14.75 9.86 -3.99
N PRO A 45 -13.96 9.99 -2.92
CA PRO A 45 -14.49 9.84 -1.55
C PRO A 45 -15.59 10.85 -1.21
N VAL A 46 -15.47 12.09 -1.71
CA VAL A 46 -16.48 13.14 -1.51
C VAL A 46 -17.78 12.81 -2.25
N MET A 47 -17.67 12.33 -3.48
CA MET A 47 -18.83 11.89 -4.28
C MET A 47 -19.53 10.70 -3.63
N LEU A 48 -18.79 9.71 -3.15
CA LEU A 48 -19.35 8.53 -2.48
C LEU A 48 -20.10 8.91 -1.18
N ALA A 49 -19.64 9.95 -0.47
CA ALA A 49 -20.30 10.46 0.73
C ALA A 49 -21.51 11.36 0.42
N SER A 50 -21.72 11.76 -0.84
CA SER A 50 -22.79 12.67 -1.22
C SER A 50 -24.17 11.98 -1.10
N PRO A 51 -25.14 12.61 -0.43
CA PRO A 51 -26.49 12.09 -0.32
C PRO A 51 -27.27 12.13 -1.65
N SER A 52 -26.75 12.86 -2.66
CA SER A 52 -27.41 12.95 -3.99
C SER A 52 -27.25 11.69 -4.83
N LEU A 53 -26.31 10.81 -4.50
CA LEU A 53 -26.10 9.56 -5.23
C LEU A 53 -26.93 8.42 -4.63
N THR A 54 -27.64 7.71 -5.50
CA THR A 54 -28.35 6.48 -5.12
C THR A 54 -27.37 5.35 -4.82
N ALA A 55 -27.78 4.34 -4.04
CA ALA A 55 -26.95 3.17 -3.74
C ALA A 55 -26.46 2.44 -5.00
N THR A 56 -27.32 2.37 -6.02
CA THR A 56 -26.98 1.78 -7.34
C THR A 56 -25.88 2.57 -8.07
N GLN A 57 -25.95 3.89 -8.04
CA GLN A 57 -24.94 4.74 -8.66
C GLN A 57 -23.59 4.65 -7.93
N ARG A 58 -23.59 4.62 -6.59
CA ARG A 58 -22.36 4.40 -5.78
C ARG A 58 -21.74 3.05 -6.09
N LEU A 59 -22.55 1.98 -6.18
CA LEU A 59 -22.04 0.67 -6.56
C LEU A 59 -21.44 0.66 -7.96
N SER A 60 -22.13 1.26 -8.94
CA SER A 60 -21.62 1.38 -10.31
C SER A 60 -20.28 2.10 -10.39
N LEU A 61 -20.12 3.20 -9.63
CA LEU A 61 -18.85 3.92 -9.53
C LEU A 61 -17.72 3.06 -8.95
N LEU A 62 -18.00 2.31 -7.88
CA LEU A 62 -17.00 1.43 -7.27
C LEU A 62 -16.63 0.24 -8.15
N CYS A 63 -17.59 -0.30 -8.91
CA CYS A 63 -17.33 -1.39 -9.85
C CYS A 63 -16.60 -0.92 -11.12
N SER A 64 -16.82 0.32 -11.57
CA SER A 64 -16.09 0.88 -12.71
C SER A 64 -14.65 1.25 -12.39
N ALA A 65 -14.30 1.37 -11.11
CA ALA A 65 -12.95 1.71 -10.65
C ALA A 65 -11.99 0.50 -10.64
N VAL A 66 -12.51 -0.72 -10.78
CA VAL A 66 -11.75 -1.98 -10.70
C VAL A 66 -12.32 -3.01 -11.68
N ASP A 67 -11.56 -4.06 -11.95
CA ASP A 67 -12.05 -5.25 -12.67
C ASP A 67 -12.94 -6.05 -11.71
N SER A 68 -14.22 -5.65 -11.61
CA SER A 68 -15.11 -6.14 -10.58
C SER A 68 -15.44 -7.64 -10.75
N SER A 69 -15.34 -8.39 -9.66
CA SER A 69 -15.81 -9.77 -9.54
C SER A 69 -17.14 -9.81 -8.77
N PRO A 70 -17.95 -10.89 -8.92
CA PRO A 70 -19.19 -11.02 -8.15
C PRO A 70 -18.97 -10.94 -6.62
N VAL A 71 -17.84 -11.43 -6.13
CA VAL A 71 -17.45 -11.36 -4.72
C VAL A 71 -17.23 -9.90 -4.30
N TYR A 72 -16.53 -9.12 -5.12
CA TYR A 72 -16.31 -7.70 -4.91
C TYR A 72 -17.62 -6.92 -4.88
N GLU A 73 -18.49 -7.13 -5.88
CA GLU A 73 -19.78 -6.44 -5.97
C GLU A 73 -20.67 -6.70 -4.73
N ASN A 74 -20.77 -7.96 -4.31
CA ASN A 74 -21.54 -8.33 -3.12
C ASN A 74 -21.03 -7.66 -1.87
N PHE A 75 -19.70 -7.57 -1.74
CA PHE A 75 -19.07 -6.89 -0.61
C PHE A 75 -19.33 -5.37 -0.65
N MET A 76 -19.20 -4.74 -1.83
CA MET A 76 -19.48 -3.30 -1.96
C MET A 76 -20.94 -2.98 -1.69
N ARG A 77 -21.89 -3.83 -2.11
CA ARG A 77 -23.30 -3.70 -1.73
C ARG A 77 -23.51 -3.71 -0.23
N LEU A 78 -22.81 -4.60 0.49
CA LEU A 78 -22.86 -4.63 1.95
C LEU A 78 -22.34 -3.34 2.56
N VAL A 79 -21.18 -2.85 2.10
CA VAL A 79 -20.57 -1.61 2.62
C VAL A 79 -21.48 -0.40 2.41
N ILE A 80 -22.10 -0.30 1.21
CA ILE A 80 -23.05 0.78 0.88
C ILE A 80 -24.32 0.67 1.72
N LYS A 81 -24.87 -0.54 1.89
CA LYS A 81 -26.07 -0.78 2.72
C LYS A 81 -25.88 -0.34 4.17
N GLU A 82 -24.68 -0.54 4.70
CA GLU A 82 -24.31 -0.17 6.08
C GLU A 82 -23.82 1.28 6.19
N GLU A 83 -23.83 2.06 5.10
CA GLU A 83 -23.37 3.47 5.03
C GLU A 83 -21.92 3.62 5.53
N ARG A 84 -21.02 2.72 5.08
CA ARG A 84 -19.62 2.65 5.51
C ARG A 84 -18.60 2.99 4.42
N GLU A 85 -19.02 3.73 3.39
CA GLU A 85 -18.16 4.10 2.25
C GLU A 85 -16.93 4.91 2.68
N ALA A 86 -17.08 5.75 3.71
CA ALA A 86 -15.96 6.50 4.29
C ALA A 86 -14.84 5.62 4.87
N LEU A 87 -15.12 4.34 5.13
CA LEU A 87 -14.15 3.39 5.64
C LEU A 87 -13.45 2.57 4.54
N LEU A 88 -13.82 2.72 3.27
CA LEU A 88 -13.31 1.88 2.16
C LEU A 88 -11.79 1.89 2.06
N ILE A 89 -11.15 3.06 2.20
CA ILE A 89 -9.69 3.15 2.15
C ILE A 89 -9.01 2.36 3.28
N PHE A 90 -9.59 2.39 4.49
CA PHE A 90 -9.07 1.67 5.64
C PHE A 90 -9.37 0.17 5.54
N ILE A 91 -10.52 -0.20 4.95
CA ILE A 91 -10.89 -1.61 4.71
C ILE A 91 -9.94 -2.21 3.67
N ALA A 92 -9.69 -1.51 2.56
CA ALA A 92 -8.77 -1.94 1.51
C ALA A 92 -7.36 -2.13 2.08
N HIS A 93 -6.84 -1.15 2.83
CA HIS A 93 -5.54 -1.25 3.49
C HIS A 93 -5.46 -2.44 4.45
N SER A 94 -6.51 -2.64 5.27
CA SER A 94 -6.55 -3.76 6.23
C SER A 94 -6.61 -5.11 5.51
N TYR A 95 -7.35 -5.21 4.40
CA TYR A 95 -7.41 -6.43 3.59
C TYR A 95 -6.05 -6.77 2.97
N ILE A 96 -5.40 -5.80 2.34
CA ILE A 96 -4.05 -5.94 1.75
C ILE A 96 -3.05 -6.43 2.80
N THR A 97 -3.07 -5.82 3.99
CA THR A 97 -2.18 -6.21 5.10
C THR A 97 -2.45 -7.64 5.58
N LEU A 98 -3.72 -8.03 5.72
CA LEU A 98 -4.10 -9.39 6.13
C LEU A 98 -3.71 -10.43 5.08
N TYR A 99 -3.99 -10.14 3.81
CA TYR A 99 -3.67 -11.02 2.69
C TYR A 99 -2.15 -11.25 2.59
N ARG A 100 -1.35 -10.16 2.60
CA ARG A 100 0.12 -10.25 2.57
C ARG A 100 0.67 -11.07 3.74
N LYS A 101 0.15 -10.83 4.93
CA LYS A 101 0.56 -11.58 6.13
C LYS A 101 0.26 -13.08 5.96
N GLU A 102 -0.86 -13.42 5.38
CA GLU A 102 -1.28 -14.80 5.21
C GLU A 102 -0.50 -15.54 4.13
N LYS A 103 -0.25 -14.87 2.99
CA LYS A 103 0.54 -15.42 1.88
C LYS A 103 2.05 -15.29 2.12
N ASN A 104 2.46 -14.73 3.28
CA ASN A 104 3.86 -14.46 3.59
C ASN A 104 4.53 -13.58 2.51
N ILE A 105 3.85 -12.51 2.10
CA ILE A 105 4.34 -11.53 1.11
C ILE A 105 4.92 -10.34 1.86
N VAL A 106 6.14 -9.94 1.51
CA VAL A 106 6.80 -8.74 2.02
C VAL A 106 6.73 -7.62 0.97
N ALA A 107 6.02 -6.54 1.30
CA ALA A 107 6.00 -5.36 0.46
C ALA A 107 7.27 -4.53 0.68
N VAL A 108 7.94 -4.20 -0.41
CA VAL A 108 9.18 -3.42 -0.42
C VAL A 108 9.04 -2.23 -1.36
N THR A 109 9.26 -1.03 -0.83
CA THR A 109 9.45 0.17 -1.66
C THR A 109 10.94 0.42 -1.82
N LEU A 110 11.43 0.29 -3.06
CA LEU A 110 12.82 0.56 -3.42
C LEU A 110 12.90 1.91 -4.12
N THR A 111 13.50 2.91 -3.44
CA THR A 111 13.76 4.23 -4.02
C THR A 111 15.19 4.30 -4.53
N THR A 112 15.37 4.68 -5.80
CA THR A 112 16.66 4.78 -6.48
C THR A 112 16.77 6.12 -7.23
N ALA A 113 18.00 6.61 -7.47
CA ALA A 113 18.21 7.87 -8.21
C ALA A 113 17.87 7.74 -9.70
N VAL A 114 18.02 6.55 -10.26
CA VAL A 114 17.69 6.16 -11.64
C VAL A 114 16.92 4.84 -11.60
N THR A 115 16.30 4.44 -12.69
CA THR A 115 15.59 3.16 -12.77
C THR A 115 16.49 2.02 -12.30
N ALA A 116 16.03 1.26 -11.30
CA ALA A 116 16.76 0.12 -10.75
C ALA A 116 16.92 -0.99 -11.80
N ASP A 117 18.12 -1.53 -11.91
CA ASP A 117 18.38 -2.74 -12.69
C ASP A 117 17.83 -4.00 -11.96
N ASP A 118 17.64 -5.07 -12.71
CA ASP A 118 17.07 -6.29 -12.15
C ASP A 118 18.03 -6.97 -11.16
N ALA A 119 19.33 -6.82 -11.34
CA ALA A 119 20.33 -7.34 -10.39
C ALA A 119 20.23 -6.68 -9.02
N LEU A 120 19.97 -5.36 -8.96
CA LEU A 120 19.72 -4.66 -7.69
C LEU A 120 18.41 -5.11 -7.05
N LYS A 121 17.35 -5.26 -7.83
CA LYS A 121 16.05 -5.74 -7.35
C LYS A 121 16.15 -7.14 -6.74
N GLU A 122 16.80 -8.08 -7.42
CA GLU A 122 17.03 -9.44 -6.92
C GLU A 122 17.86 -9.45 -5.63
N LYS A 123 18.90 -8.63 -5.57
CA LYS A 123 19.73 -8.51 -4.37
C LYS A 123 18.96 -7.95 -3.18
N VAL A 124 18.13 -6.94 -3.39
CA VAL A 124 17.26 -6.39 -2.33
C VAL A 124 16.20 -7.40 -1.92
N ALA A 125 15.58 -8.09 -2.89
CA ALA A 125 14.60 -9.13 -2.61
C ALA A 125 15.19 -10.27 -1.77
N SER A 126 16.40 -10.72 -2.08
CA SER A 126 17.08 -11.76 -1.29
C SER A 126 17.44 -11.32 0.12
N MET A 127 17.81 -10.03 0.29
CA MET A 127 18.12 -9.46 1.62
C MET A 127 16.91 -9.32 2.52
N VAL A 128 15.75 -8.98 1.95
CA VAL A 128 14.55 -8.63 2.74
C VAL A 128 13.59 -9.80 2.84
N GLY A 129 13.50 -10.63 1.80
CA GLY A 129 12.49 -11.68 1.67
C GLY A 129 12.64 -12.82 2.69
N HIS A 130 13.86 -13.20 3.08
CA HIS A 130 14.10 -14.31 4.02
C HIS A 130 13.23 -15.57 3.74
N GLY A 131 12.97 -15.85 2.46
CA GLY A 131 12.10 -16.97 2.04
C GLY A 131 10.62 -16.61 1.85
N ALA A 132 10.26 -15.33 2.02
CA ALA A 132 8.95 -14.80 1.67
C ALA A 132 8.91 -14.35 0.20
N GLU A 133 7.72 -14.28 -0.37
CA GLU A 133 7.50 -13.62 -1.65
C GLU A 133 7.69 -12.11 -1.49
N VAL A 134 8.40 -11.45 -2.41
CA VAL A 134 8.68 -10.01 -2.32
C VAL A 134 7.92 -9.27 -3.42
N GLU A 135 6.99 -8.42 -2.99
CA GLU A 135 6.29 -7.48 -3.87
C GLU A 135 7.03 -6.15 -3.84
N MET A 136 7.71 -5.79 -4.94
CA MET A 136 8.59 -4.64 -4.99
C MET A 136 7.99 -3.50 -5.82
N LEU A 137 7.86 -2.33 -5.19
CA LEU A 137 7.55 -1.07 -5.86
C LEU A 137 8.84 -0.27 -6.05
N ASN A 138 9.22 0.03 -7.30
CA ASN A 138 10.35 0.90 -7.58
C ASN A 138 9.90 2.35 -7.75
N VAL A 139 10.49 3.26 -6.97
CA VAL A 139 10.29 4.70 -7.03
C VAL A 139 11.60 5.35 -7.46
N VAL A 140 11.55 6.22 -8.47
CA VAL A 140 12.74 6.97 -8.91
C VAL A 140 12.72 8.35 -8.28
N ASP A 141 13.72 8.65 -7.45
CA ASP A 141 13.92 9.97 -6.83
C ASP A 141 15.38 10.43 -7.03
N PRO A 142 15.64 11.29 -8.02
CA PRO A 142 16.99 11.81 -8.27
C PRO A 142 17.57 12.59 -7.08
N SER A 143 16.77 13.06 -6.15
CA SER A 143 17.21 13.86 -5.00
C SER A 143 18.10 13.08 -4.02
N ILE A 144 18.09 11.76 -4.06
CA ILE A 144 18.96 10.90 -3.25
C ILE A 144 20.42 10.88 -3.75
N ILE A 145 20.66 11.43 -4.96
CA ILE A 145 21.97 11.57 -5.65
C ILE A 145 22.45 10.21 -6.20
N GLY A 146 22.31 9.13 -5.43
CA GLY A 146 22.75 7.78 -5.77
C GLY A 146 22.51 6.80 -4.63
N GLY A 147 22.85 5.52 -4.85
CA GLY A 147 22.52 4.45 -3.93
C GLY A 147 21.02 4.10 -3.96
N PHE A 148 20.51 3.60 -2.84
CA PHE A 148 19.10 3.22 -2.73
C PHE A 148 18.55 3.42 -1.32
N ILE A 149 17.23 3.55 -1.22
CA ILE A 149 16.48 3.47 0.03
C ILE A 149 15.51 2.30 -0.10
N CYS A 150 15.54 1.38 0.85
CA CYS A 150 14.66 0.24 0.92
C CYS A 150 13.74 0.38 2.13
N GLU A 151 12.43 0.41 1.89
CA GLU A 151 11.41 0.52 2.93
C GLU A 151 10.50 -0.70 2.92
N THR A 152 10.30 -1.28 4.09
CA THR A 152 9.31 -2.31 4.35
C THR A 152 8.33 -1.80 5.40
N ASP A 153 7.24 -2.52 5.66
CA ASP A 153 6.25 -2.13 6.68
C ASP A 153 6.86 -1.84 8.07
N SER A 154 7.98 -2.49 8.41
CA SER A 154 8.60 -2.41 9.74
C SER A 154 9.99 -1.79 9.77
N ARG A 155 10.67 -1.68 8.64
CA ARG A 155 12.09 -1.27 8.57
C ARG A 155 12.35 -0.36 7.39
N ARG A 156 13.25 0.61 7.60
CA ARG A 156 13.79 1.46 6.55
C ARG A 156 15.31 1.36 6.56
N LEU A 157 15.88 0.97 5.44
CA LEU A 157 17.30 1.00 5.16
C LEU A 157 17.60 2.12 4.17
N ASP A 158 18.33 3.13 4.59
CA ASP A 158 18.75 4.24 3.75
C ASP A 158 20.25 4.11 3.47
N ALA A 159 20.60 3.68 2.28
CA ALA A 159 21.94 3.56 1.74
C ALA A 159 22.20 4.61 0.63
N SER A 160 21.53 5.77 0.72
CA SER A 160 21.69 6.86 -0.24
C SER A 160 23.03 7.60 -0.05
N VAL A 161 23.58 8.09 -1.15
CA VAL A 161 24.75 8.98 -1.15
C VAL A 161 24.45 10.28 -0.40
N LYS A 162 23.24 10.80 -0.53
CA LYS A 162 22.77 11.99 0.22
C LYS A 162 22.92 11.81 1.72
N ARG A 163 22.55 10.66 2.26
CA ARG A 163 22.73 10.34 3.69
C ARG A 163 24.20 10.27 4.06
N GLN A 164 25.01 9.56 3.27
CA GLN A 164 26.45 9.44 3.53
C GLN A 164 27.15 10.80 3.57
N LEU A 165 26.84 11.70 2.62
CA LEU A 165 27.37 13.06 2.60
C LEU A 165 26.95 13.87 3.83
N ARG A 166 25.70 13.73 4.26
CA ARG A 166 25.21 14.40 5.49
C ARG A 166 25.95 13.89 6.73
N ASP A 167 26.10 12.58 6.85
CA ASP A 167 26.77 11.95 8.00
C ASP A 167 28.25 12.39 8.07
N ILE A 168 28.95 12.48 6.93
CA ILE A 168 30.34 13.00 6.85
C ILE A 168 30.38 14.48 7.27
N ASN A 169 29.47 15.32 6.77
CA ASN A 169 29.40 16.73 7.13
C ASN A 169 29.18 16.93 8.63
N GLU A 170 28.27 16.16 9.23
CA GLU A 170 28.03 16.20 10.67
C GLU A 170 29.26 15.77 11.47
N GLN A 171 30.01 14.78 11.01
CA GLN A 171 31.28 14.37 11.64
C GLN A 171 32.35 15.47 11.60
N LEU A 172 32.50 16.11 10.45
CA LEU A 172 33.44 17.23 10.28
C LEU A 172 33.10 18.42 11.19
N ILE A 173 31.81 18.77 11.29
CA ILE A 173 31.35 19.85 12.17
C ILE A 173 31.65 19.51 13.66
N LYS A 174 31.37 18.25 14.06
CA LYS A 174 31.61 17.77 15.42
C LYS A 174 33.13 17.78 15.77
N GLN A 175 34.00 17.41 14.81
CA GLN A 175 35.45 17.45 15.00
C GLN A 175 35.94 18.87 15.12
N ASN A 176 35.50 19.79 14.27
CA ASN A 176 35.90 21.20 14.35
C ASN A 176 35.50 21.89 15.67
N ARG A 177 34.32 21.52 16.23
CA ARG A 177 33.89 22.04 17.54
C ARG A 177 34.70 21.51 18.73
N LYS A 178 35.44 20.42 18.58
CA LYS A 178 36.32 19.89 19.64
C LYS A 178 37.74 20.48 19.60
N LEU A 179 38.09 21.23 18.55
CA LEU A 179 39.40 21.84 18.35
C LEU A 179 39.42 23.33 18.74
N VAL A 180 38.27 23.89 19.11
CA VAL A 180 38.08 25.24 19.66
C VAL A 180 37.64 25.13 21.12
#